data_f33ba9889e404d0374c52d3bd6c91aa4
#
_entry.id   f33ba9889e404d0374c52d3bd6c91aa4
#
_cell.length_a   1.000
_cell.length_b   1.000
_cell.length_c   1.000
_cell.angle_alpha   90.00
_cell.angle_beta   90.00
_cell.angle_gamma   90.00
#
_symmetry.space_group_name_H-M   'P 1'
#
loop_
_entity.id
_entity.type
_entity.pdbx_description
1 polymer ?
#
loop_
_entity_poly.entity_id
_entity_poly.type
_entity_poly.pdbx_seq_one_letter_code
_entity_poly.pdbx_strand_id
1 'polypeptide(L)'
;MALDEQRFTVHLHVENPNDRALPIKSVNCTLQLEDVDVGQGESAAPFSVPAHGATDFDMLVRTNFVASVPNLLRRVIQRGDLPQYHLSGWVNPDHALLPPIPFAKSGQIRLQ
;
A
#
# COMPACT_ATOMS: atom_id res chain seq x y z
N MET A 1 -10.17 -23.65 -6.42
CA MET A 1 -10.11 -22.29 -6.93
C MET A 1 -10.34 -21.32 -5.79
N ALA A 2 -9.40 -20.45 -5.55
CA ALA A 2 -9.51 -19.49 -4.46
C ALA A 2 -10.25 -18.25 -4.97
N LEU A 3 -11.56 -18.21 -4.73
CA LEU A 3 -12.36 -17.03 -5.08
C LEU A 3 -12.13 -15.86 -4.13
N ASP A 4 -11.48 -16.14 -3.01
CA ASP A 4 -11.30 -15.18 -1.95
C ASP A 4 -10.01 -14.38 -2.10
N GLU A 5 -9.09 -14.82 -2.96
CA GLU A 5 -7.84 -14.13 -3.18
C GLU A 5 -7.89 -13.35 -4.49
N GLN A 6 -7.64 -12.05 -4.39
CA GLN A 6 -7.56 -11.19 -5.55
C GLN A 6 -6.24 -10.43 -5.52
N ARG A 7 -5.74 -10.10 -6.71
CA ARG A 7 -4.50 -9.36 -6.88
C ARG A 7 -4.81 -8.03 -7.55
N PHE A 8 -4.25 -6.98 -7.00
CA PHE A 8 -4.40 -5.64 -7.55
C PHE A 8 -3.03 -5.02 -7.76
N THR A 9 -2.94 -4.17 -8.77
CA THR A 9 -1.79 -3.30 -8.92
C THR A 9 -2.18 -1.91 -8.45
N VAL A 10 -1.44 -1.39 -7.48
CA VAL A 10 -1.67 -0.05 -6.95
C VAL A 10 -0.52 0.84 -7.38
N HIS A 11 -0.84 1.97 -7.99
CA HIS A 11 0.17 2.94 -8.42
C HIS A 11 0.40 3.92 -7.29
N LEU A 12 1.65 4.05 -6.87
CA LEU A 12 2.03 4.92 -5.77
C LEU A 12 3.06 5.92 -6.24
N HIS A 13 3.04 7.08 -5.60
CA HIS A 13 3.96 8.17 -5.86
C HIS A 13 4.79 8.41 -4.62
N VAL A 14 6.11 8.44 -4.78
CA VAL A 14 7.03 8.69 -3.68
C VAL A 14 7.91 9.89 -4.01
N GLU A 15 8.09 10.77 -3.03
CA GLU A 15 8.93 11.94 -3.15
C GLU A 15 10.14 11.81 -2.23
N ASN A 16 11.28 12.27 -2.73
CA ASN A 16 12.53 12.26 -1.98
C ASN A 16 12.96 13.71 -1.73
N PRO A 17 12.80 14.23 -0.51
CA PRO A 17 13.19 15.61 -0.20
C PRO A 17 14.69 15.77 0.03
N ASN A 18 15.44 14.68 0.05
CA ASN A 18 16.88 14.70 0.33
C ASN A 18 17.68 15.10 -0.90
N ASP A 19 18.91 15.53 -0.68
CA ASP A 19 19.80 15.93 -1.74
C ASP A 19 20.61 14.77 -2.34
N ARG A 20 20.26 13.55 -2.01
CA ARG A 20 20.86 12.34 -2.57
C ARG A 20 19.76 11.42 -3.10
N ALA A 21 20.06 10.74 -4.20
CA ALA A 21 19.15 9.73 -4.71
C ALA A 21 19.00 8.59 -3.70
N LEU A 22 17.79 8.04 -3.64
CA LEU A 22 17.47 6.95 -2.73
C LEU A 22 17.17 5.69 -3.53
N PRO A 23 18.11 4.74 -3.57
CA PRO A 23 17.83 3.45 -4.19
C PRO A 23 16.94 2.62 -3.26
N ILE A 24 15.89 2.03 -3.81
CA ILE A 24 14.94 1.24 -3.03
C ILE A 24 14.97 -0.19 -3.55
N LYS A 25 15.27 -1.12 -2.67
CA LYS A 25 15.30 -2.54 -2.99
C LYS A 25 13.88 -3.10 -3.08
N SER A 26 13.05 -2.78 -2.11
CA SER A 26 11.67 -3.25 -2.07
C SER A 26 10.83 -2.37 -1.15
N VAL A 27 9.51 -2.46 -1.32
CA VAL A 27 8.55 -1.86 -0.42
C VAL A 27 7.54 -2.93 -0.03
N ASN A 28 7.30 -3.08 1.26
CA ASN A 28 6.32 -4.02 1.78
C ASN A 28 5.21 -3.24 2.45
N CYS A 29 3.99 -3.70 2.29
CA CYS A 29 2.86 -3.02 2.93
C CYS A 29 1.79 -4.00 3.38
N THR A 30 0.98 -3.53 4.33
CA THR A 30 -0.24 -4.21 4.77
C THR A 30 -1.40 -3.25 4.52
N LEU A 31 -2.44 -3.76 3.89
CA LEU A 31 -3.65 -2.99 3.63
C LEU A 31 -4.73 -3.38 4.64
N GLN A 32 -5.29 -2.38 5.29
CA GLN A 32 -6.42 -2.54 6.20
C GLN A 32 -7.62 -1.78 5.66
N LEU A 33 -8.79 -2.38 5.79
CA LEU A 33 -10.07 -1.71 5.54
C LEU A 33 -10.85 -1.71 6.85
N GLU A 34 -11.20 -0.51 7.34
CA GLU A 34 -11.93 -0.34 8.60
C GLU A 34 -11.27 -1.13 9.74
N ASP A 35 -9.93 -1.02 9.84
CA ASP A 35 -9.11 -1.66 10.88
C ASP A 35 -9.04 -3.20 10.78
N VAL A 36 -9.43 -3.76 9.65
CA VAL A 36 -9.32 -5.21 9.40
C VAL A 36 -8.26 -5.45 8.33
N ASP A 37 -7.30 -6.32 8.61
CA ASP A 37 -6.28 -6.70 7.64
C ASP A 37 -6.92 -7.45 6.47
N VAL A 38 -6.79 -6.90 5.27
CA VAL A 38 -7.42 -7.50 4.09
C VAL A 38 -6.42 -7.82 2.99
N GLY A 39 -5.18 -7.38 3.12
CA GLY A 39 -4.21 -7.66 2.07
C GLY A 39 -2.80 -7.29 2.45
N GLN A 40 -1.87 -7.81 1.66
CA GLN A 40 -0.45 -7.50 1.76
C GLN A 40 0.09 -7.22 0.37
N GLY A 41 1.05 -6.33 0.30
CA GLY A 41 1.63 -5.94 -0.97
C GLY A 41 3.13 -5.81 -0.91
N GLU A 42 3.73 -5.84 -2.09
CA GLU A 42 5.15 -5.59 -2.26
C GLU A 42 5.38 -4.93 -3.60
N SER A 43 6.48 -4.18 -3.71
CA SER A 43 6.81 -3.53 -4.97
C SER A 43 7.21 -4.55 -6.02
N ALA A 44 6.87 -4.26 -7.28
CA ALA A 44 7.09 -5.20 -8.37
C ALA A 44 8.57 -5.36 -8.73
N ALA A 45 9.38 -4.29 -8.55
CA ALA A 45 10.78 -4.30 -8.90
C ALA A 45 11.54 -3.23 -8.12
N PRO A 46 12.86 -3.38 -7.96
CA PRO A 46 13.66 -2.31 -7.39
C PRO A 46 13.59 -1.04 -8.22
N PHE A 47 13.72 0.11 -7.57
CA PHE A 47 13.69 1.39 -8.24
C PHE A 47 14.50 2.41 -7.45
N SER A 48 14.70 3.59 -8.02
CA SER A 48 15.45 4.67 -7.38
C SER A 48 14.66 5.95 -7.46
N VAL A 49 14.67 6.72 -6.37
CA VAL A 49 14.04 8.04 -6.32
C VAL A 49 15.14 9.08 -6.42
N PRO A 50 15.13 9.95 -7.45
CA PRO A 50 16.19 10.94 -7.59
C PRO A 50 16.17 11.97 -6.46
N ALA A 51 17.33 12.59 -6.24
CA ALA A 51 17.45 13.65 -5.26
C ALA A 51 16.49 14.80 -5.59
N HIS A 52 15.77 15.29 -4.58
CA HIS A 52 14.76 16.33 -4.73
C HIS A 52 13.73 16.03 -5.82
N GLY A 53 13.53 14.74 -6.10
CA GLY A 53 12.63 14.30 -7.15
C GLY A 53 11.60 13.33 -6.65
N ALA A 54 10.91 12.72 -7.60
CA ALA A 54 9.84 11.79 -7.31
C ALA A 54 9.88 10.63 -8.30
N THR A 55 9.27 9.54 -7.90
CA THR A 55 9.15 8.34 -8.74
C THR A 55 7.80 7.69 -8.49
N ASP A 56 7.17 7.25 -9.55
CA ASP A 56 5.98 6.42 -9.45
C ASP A 56 6.39 4.95 -9.51
N PHE A 57 5.72 4.12 -8.71
CA PHE A 57 6.01 2.70 -8.71
C PHE A 57 4.72 1.92 -8.49
N ASP A 58 4.76 0.65 -8.84
CA ASP A 58 3.62 -0.23 -8.72
C ASP A 58 3.80 -1.17 -7.54
N MET A 59 2.72 -1.34 -6.78
CA MET A 59 2.63 -2.31 -5.70
C MET A 59 1.70 -3.43 -6.13
N LEU A 60 2.17 -4.65 -5.98
CA LEU A 60 1.32 -5.84 -6.17
C LEU A 60 0.69 -6.17 -4.82
N VAL A 61 -0.61 -6.04 -4.75
CA VAL A 61 -1.36 -6.27 -3.52
C VAL A 61 -2.19 -7.53 -3.66
N ARG A 62 -2.04 -8.44 -2.71
CA ARG A 62 -2.85 -9.64 -2.61
C ARG A 62 -3.87 -9.43 -1.50
N THR A 63 -5.13 -9.60 -1.84
CA THR A 63 -6.20 -9.44 -0.87
C THR A 63 -6.91 -10.76 -0.65
N ASN A 64 -7.19 -11.06 0.61
CA ASN A 64 -8.07 -12.17 0.99
C ASN A 64 -9.40 -11.57 1.41
N PHE A 65 -10.40 -11.72 0.55
CA PHE A 65 -11.74 -11.30 0.91
C PHE A 65 -12.41 -12.42 1.70
N VAL A 66 -12.17 -12.40 3.01
CA VAL A 66 -12.92 -13.27 3.90
C VAL A 66 -14.38 -12.81 3.93
N ALA A 67 -15.28 -13.70 4.31
CA ALA A 67 -16.71 -13.41 4.25
C ALA A 67 -17.12 -12.17 5.03
N SER A 68 -16.35 -11.79 6.05
CA SER A 68 -16.65 -10.63 6.88
C SER A 68 -16.40 -9.29 6.17
N VAL A 69 -15.52 -9.25 5.16
CA VAL A 69 -15.17 -8.00 4.50
C VAL A 69 -16.33 -7.40 3.71
N PRO A 70 -17.06 -8.17 2.87
CA PRO A 70 -18.22 -7.61 2.21
C PRO A 70 -19.29 -7.08 3.18
N ASN A 71 -19.50 -7.77 4.29
CA ASN A 71 -20.44 -7.31 5.31
C ASN A 71 -19.98 -6.03 5.98
N LEU A 72 -18.69 -5.92 6.24
CA LEU A 72 -18.11 -4.72 6.82
C LEU A 72 -18.30 -3.51 5.90
N LEU A 73 -17.98 -3.68 4.61
CA LEU A 73 -18.15 -2.61 3.63
C LEU A 73 -19.61 -2.21 3.48
N ARG A 74 -20.52 -3.18 3.51
CA ARG A 74 -21.96 -2.91 3.41
C ARG A 74 -22.43 -2.04 4.58
N ARG A 75 -21.99 -2.35 5.80
CA ARG A 75 -22.38 -1.56 6.98
C ARG A 75 -21.89 -0.12 6.88
N VAL A 76 -20.66 0.07 6.41
CA VAL A 76 -20.10 1.40 6.26
C VAL A 76 -20.89 2.20 5.23
N ILE A 77 -21.21 1.59 4.10
CA ILE A 77 -21.98 2.24 3.03
C ILE A 77 -23.39 2.56 3.50
N GLN A 78 -24.02 1.66 4.25
CA GLN A 78 -25.37 1.89 4.76
C GLN A 78 -25.45 3.05 5.73
N ARG A 79 -24.35 3.34 6.45
CA ARG A 79 -24.29 4.51 7.32
C ARG A 79 -24.08 5.81 6.56
N GLY A 80 -23.88 5.74 5.24
CA GLY A 80 -23.58 6.92 4.43
C GLY A 80 -22.12 7.32 4.44
N ASP A 81 -21.25 6.47 5.00
CA ASP A 81 -19.83 6.73 5.05
C ASP A 81 -19.10 6.11 3.87
N LEU A 82 -17.91 6.63 3.59
CA LEU A 82 -17.01 5.99 2.64
C LEU A 82 -16.08 5.04 3.40
N PRO A 83 -15.82 3.84 2.85
CA PRO A 83 -14.87 2.93 3.49
C PRO A 83 -13.49 3.58 3.63
N GLN A 84 -12.88 3.40 4.78
CA GLN A 84 -11.55 3.93 5.06
C GLN A 84 -10.52 2.83 4.90
N TYR A 85 -9.40 3.17 4.25
CA TYR A 85 -8.28 2.27 4.14
C TYR A 85 -7.08 2.83 4.91
N HIS A 86 -6.24 1.92 5.35
CA HIS A 86 -4.97 2.26 5.98
C HIS A 86 -3.89 1.37 5.37
N LEU A 87 -2.91 2.00 4.74
CA LEU A 87 -1.79 1.31 4.14
C LEU A 87 -0.56 1.63 4.97
N SER A 88 0.08 0.61 5.50
CA SER A 88 1.29 0.78 6.30
C SER A 88 2.32 -0.25 5.93
N GLY A 89 3.58 0.06 6.15
CA GLY A 89 4.64 -0.87 5.82
C GLY A 89 6.01 -0.27 5.92
N TRP A 90 6.93 -0.83 5.14
CA TRP A 90 8.34 -0.50 5.20
C TRP A 90 8.90 -0.32 3.81
N VAL A 91 9.68 0.74 3.65
CA VAL A 91 10.54 0.95 2.49
C VAL A 91 11.91 0.40 2.85
N ASN A 92 12.40 -0.55 2.04
CA ASN A 92 13.71 -1.18 2.27
C ASN A 92 14.72 -0.56 1.30
N PRO A 93 15.60 0.35 1.77
CA PRO A 93 16.60 0.95 0.90
C PRO A 93 17.61 -0.10 0.44
N ASP A 94 18.11 0.07 -0.78
CA ASP A 94 19.21 -0.75 -1.31
C ASP A 94 20.54 -0.12 -0.92
N HIS A 95 20.75 -0.02 0.39
CA HIS A 95 21.96 0.57 0.95
C HIS A 95 22.20 -0.06 2.31
N ALA A 96 23.41 -0.60 2.49
CA ALA A 96 23.74 -1.38 3.69
C ALA A 96 23.66 -0.59 4.99
N LEU A 97 23.83 0.74 4.92
CA LEU A 97 23.85 1.59 6.11
C LEU A 97 22.49 2.23 6.44
N LEU A 98 21.49 2.05 5.58
CA LEU A 98 20.18 2.63 5.81
C LEU A 98 19.20 1.56 6.32
N PRO A 99 18.57 1.81 7.47
CA PRO A 99 17.57 0.89 7.99
C PRO A 99 16.27 1.00 7.20
N PRO A 100 15.38 0.00 7.32
CA PRO A 100 14.03 0.12 6.76
C PRO A 100 13.31 1.36 7.27
N ILE A 101 12.56 2.01 6.39
CA ILE A 101 11.86 3.25 6.69
C ILE A 101 10.36 2.94 6.79
N PRO A 102 9.73 3.17 7.94
CA PRO A 102 8.30 2.93 8.06
C PRO A 102 7.49 4.00 7.33
N PHE A 103 6.36 3.61 6.81
CA PHE A 103 5.42 4.56 6.20
C PHE A 103 4.00 4.17 6.53
N ALA A 104 3.10 5.15 6.45
CA ALA A 104 1.69 4.93 6.63
C ALA A 104 0.91 5.95 5.79
N LYS A 105 -0.17 5.49 5.20
CA LYS A 105 -1.06 6.34 4.42
C LYS A 105 -2.48 5.86 4.66
N SER A 106 -3.40 6.79 4.89
CA SER A 106 -4.79 6.47 5.08
C SER A 106 -5.65 7.37 4.18
N GLY A 107 -6.86 6.93 3.92
CA GLY A 107 -7.78 7.68 3.10
C GLY A 107 -9.11 6.98 3.01
N GLN A 108 -9.96 7.49 2.14
CA GLN A 108 -11.27 6.92 1.90
C GLN A 108 -11.33 6.33 0.50
N ILE A 109 -11.99 5.19 0.38
CA ILE A 109 -12.20 4.56 -0.92
C ILE A 109 -13.44 5.18 -1.54
N ARG A 110 -13.27 5.75 -2.73
CA ARG A 110 -14.37 6.26 -3.51
C ARG A 110 -14.83 5.20 -4.49
N LEU A 111 -16.06 4.80 -4.35
CA LEU A 111 -16.67 3.85 -5.27
C LEU A 111 -17.35 4.65 -6.38
N GLN A 112 -16.88 4.44 -7.59
CA GLN A 112 -17.47 5.07 -8.77
C GLN A 112 -18.16 4.04 -9.63
#